data_6cf040135a4b14be807ee8ffba457f84
#
_entry.id   6cf040135a4b14be807ee8ffba457f84
#
_cell.length_a   1.000
_cell.length_b   1.000
_cell.length_c   1.000
_cell.angle_alpha   90.00
_cell.angle_beta   90.00
_cell.angle_gamma   90.00
#
_symmetry.space_group_name_H-M   'P 1'
#
loop_
_entity.id
_entity.type
_entity.pdbx_description
1 polymer ?
#
loop_
_entity_poly.entity_id
_entity_poly.type
_entity_poly.pdbx_seq_one_letter_code
_entity_poly.pdbx_strand_id
1 'polypeptide(L)'
;MKSSNPVEVAEFANSRNIQDEPAFKWWVSYTLKKRDAIISKVQARVRRVTHKYGIKVPRTIKQAYEFDKENGNTFWRDAVKKEMTNVGVAFQIQEDGEVLPRGYKKVTGHLIFDVKMDFTRKARYVLDGHKTE
;
A
#
# COMPACT_ATOMS: atom_id res chain seq x y z
N MET A 1 6.89 5.09 2.20
CA MET A 1 8.13 4.30 2.12
C MET A 1 9.17 5.05 1.32
N LYS A 2 10.22 5.47 1.96
CA LYS A 2 11.34 6.12 1.26
C LYS A 2 12.17 5.05 0.55
N SER A 3 11.98 4.89 -0.74
CA SER A 3 12.93 4.16 -1.54
C SER A 3 14.18 5.03 -1.71
N SER A 4 15.33 4.56 -1.26
CA SER A 4 16.58 5.22 -1.56
C SER A 4 16.76 5.27 -3.09
N ASN A 5 17.11 6.43 -3.62
CA ASN A 5 17.26 6.65 -5.05
C ASN A 5 18.57 6.00 -5.55
N PRO A 6 18.59 5.31 -6.71
CA PRO A 6 19.84 4.82 -7.31
C PRO A 6 20.92 5.88 -7.49
N VAL A 7 20.51 7.11 -7.78
CA VAL A 7 21.42 8.27 -7.91
C VAL A 7 22.09 8.59 -6.59
N GLU A 8 21.38 8.54 -5.47
CA GLU A 8 21.97 8.78 -4.13
C GLU A 8 23.02 7.74 -3.77
N VAL A 9 22.79 6.47 -4.11
CA VAL A 9 23.76 5.40 -3.91
C VAL A 9 25.01 5.62 -4.74
N ALA A 10 24.87 6.02 -6.00
CA ALA A 10 25.97 6.34 -6.89
C ALA A 10 26.77 7.56 -6.41
N GLU A 11 26.10 8.62 -5.97
CA GLU A 11 26.73 9.81 -5.41
C GLU A 11 27.49 9.49 -4.11
N PHE A 12 26.93 8.69 -3.25
CA PHE A 12 27.58 8.22 -2.03
C PHE A 12 28.86 7.42 -2.34
N ALA A 13 28.84 6.55 -3.33
CA ALA A 13 30.00 5.83 -3.82
C ALA A 13 31.07 6.78 -4.36
N ASN A 14 30.67 7.79 -5.12
CA ASN A 14 31.57 8.81 -5.68
C ASN A 14 32.22 9.65 -4.58
N SER A 15 31.48 10.08 -3.57
CA SER A 15 31.97 10.94 -2.49
C SER A 15 33.07 10.29 -1.63
N ARG A 16 33.14 8.95 -1.59
CA ARG A 16 34.10 8.21 -0.80
C ARG A 16 35.31 7.69 -1.56
N ASN A 17 35.41 7.92 -2.86
CA ASN A 17 36.51 7.46 -3.71
C ASN A 17 36.83 5.96 -3.63
N ILE A 18 35.88 5.13 -3.24
CA ILE A 18 36.02 3.68 -3.15
C ILE A 18 35.62 2.95 -4.43
N GLN A 19 35.30 3.69 -5.48
CA GLN A 19 34.91 3.18 -6.79
C GLN A 19 36.01 2.40 -7.49
N ASP A 20 37.28 2.67 -7.14
CA ASP A 20 38.42 2.05 -7.77
C ASP A 20 38.70 0.63 -7.25
N GLU A 21 38.02 0.20 -6.18
CA GLU A 21 38.04 -1.17 -5.71
C GLU A 21 37.12 -2.06 -6.54
N PRO A 22 37.65 -3.09 -7.22
CA PRO A 22 36.83 -3.96 -8.08
C PRO A 22 35.65 -4.61 -7.36
N ALA A 23 35.88 -5.05 -6.11
CA ALA A 23 34.84 -5.68 -5.27
C ALA A 23 33.71 -4.70 -4.93
N PHE A 24 34.04 -3.43 -4.66
CA PHE A 24 33.07 -2.40 -4.35
C PHE A 24 32.25 -2.02 -5.59
N LYS A 25 32.89 -1.84 -6.74
CA LYS A 25 32.21 -1.58 -8.01
C LYS A 25 31.21 -2.68 -8.35
N TRP A 26 31.60 -3.94 -8.17
CA TRP A 26 30.72 -5.07 -8.38
C TRP A 26 29.51 -5.06 -7.43
N TRP A 27 29.74 -4.79 -6.16
CA TRP A 27 28.69 -4.74 -5.15
C TRP A 27 27.66 -3.63 -5.42
N VAL A 28 28.13 -2.43 -5.74
CA VAL A 28 27.25 -1.28 -6.10
C VAL A 28 26.42 -1.61 -7.34
N SER A 29 27.06 -2.12 -8.39
CA SER A 29 26.37 -2.52 -9.63
C SER A 29 25.32 -3.60 -9.38
N TYR A 30 25.65 -4.61 -8.59
CA TYR A 30 24.72 -5.68 -8.22
C TYR A 30 23.53 -5.14 -7.41
N THR A 31 23.79 -4.30 -6.42
CA THR A 31 22.75 -3.69 -5.58
C THR A 31 21.81 -2.83 -6.40
N LEU A 32 22.32 -2.02 -7.31
CA LEU A 32 21.53 -1.18 -8.19
C LEU A 32 20.64 -2.02 -9.12
N LYS A 33 21.19 -3.07 -9.75
CA LYS A 33 20.42 -3.97 -10.61
C LYS A 33 19.29 -4.68 -9.86
N LYS A 34 19.59 -5.21 -8.68
CA LYS A 34 18.59 -5.89 -7.84
C LYS A 34 17.49 -4.93 -7.42
N ARG A 35 17.85 -3.73 -7.08
CA ARG A 35 16.92 -2.67 -6.70
C ARG A 35 16.01 -2.26 -7.86
N ASP A 36 16.57 -2.04 -9.04
CA ASP A 36 15.80 -1.70 -10.24
C ASP A 36 14.81 -2.80 -10.58
N ALA A 37 15.21 -4.07 -10.43
CA ALA A 37 14.31 -5.20 -10.62
C ALA A 37 13.15 -5.20 -9.63
N ILE A 38 13.40 -4.87 -8.34
CA ILE A 38 12.36 -4.74 -7.31
C ILE A 38 11.42 -3.58 -7.63
N ILE A 39 11.97 -2.41 -7.96
CA ILE A 39 11.19 -1.22 -8.34
C ILE A 39 10.32 -1.52 -9.55
N SER A 40 10.86 -2.17 -10.58
CA SER A 40 10.11 -2.54 -11.78
C SER A 40 8.96 -3.50 -11.46
N LYS A 41 9.18 -4.47 -10.58
CA LYS A 41 8.12 -5.39 -10.13
C LYS A 41 7.02 -4.66 -9.36
N VAL A 42 7.40 -3.74 -8.47
CA VAL A 42 6.44 -2.94 -7.71
C VAL A 42 5.64 -2.03 -8.63
N GLN A 43 6.31 -1.34 -9.56
CA GLN A 43 5.66 -0.47 -10.54
C GLN A 43 4.72 -1.26 -11.47
N ALA A 44 5.13 -2.44 -11.92
CA ALA A 44 4.28 -3.31 -12.73
C ALA A 44 3.04 -3.77 -11.95
N ARG A 45 3.19 -4.04 -10.67
CA ARG A 45 2.09 -4.41 -9.78
C ARG A 45 1.12 -3.25 -9.55
N VAL A 46 1.64 -2.04 -9.37
CA VAL A 46 0.83 -0.81 -9.21
C VAL A 46 0.14 -0.42 -10.51
N ARG A 47 0.81 -0.59 -11.66
CA ARG A 47 0.25 -0.32 -12.99
C ARG A 47 -0.84 -1.31 -13.40
N ARG A 48 -0.83 -2.52 -12.87
CA ARG A 48 -1.88 -3.49 -13.11
C ARG A 48 -3.15 -3.08 -12.39
N VAL A 49 -3.91 -2.22 -13.01
CA VAL A 49 -5.27 -1.97 -12.57
C VAL A 49 -6.07 -3.25 -12.80
N THR A 50 -6.49 -3.87 -11.71
CA THR A 50 -7.30 -5.08 -11.78
C THR A 50 -8.73 -4.69 -12.14
N HIS A 51 -9.28 -5.33 -13.16
CA HIS A 51 -10.69 -5.19 -13.55
C HIS A 51 -11.46 -6.43 -13.14
N LYS A 52 -12.64 -6.24 -12.61
CA LYS A 52 -13.58 -7.32 -12.32
C LYS A 52 -14.95 -6.93 -12.86
N TYR A 53 -15.51 -7.76 -13.71
CA TYR A 53 -16.76 -7.47 -14.46
C TYR A 53 -16.71 -6.13 -15.22
N GLY A 54 -15.55 -5.78 -15.79
CA GLY A 54 -15.33 -4.53 -16.51
C GLY A 54 -15.14 -3.30 -15.63
N ILE A 55 -15.16 -3.44 -14.31
CA ILE A 55 -15.02 -2.35 -13.35
C ILE A 55 -13.60 -2.36 -12.75
N LYS A 56 -12.95 -1.20 -12.74
CA LYS A 56 -11.66 -1.02 -12.10
C LYS A 56 -11.78 -1.24 -10.59
N VAL A 57 -10.96 -2.15 -10.06
CA VAL A 57 -10.92 -2.44 -8.62
C VAL A 57 -9.76 -1.68 -7.98
N PRO A 58 -10.01 -0.78 -7.03
CA PRO A 58 -8.95 -0.05 -6.35
C PRO A 58 -8.20 -0.93 -5.37
N ARG A 59 -6.97 -0.58 -5.07
CA ARG A 59 -6.15 -1.23 -4.03
C ARG A 59 -6.02 -0.40 -2.76
N THR A 60 -6.27 0.90 -2.87
CA THR A 60 -6.18 1.85 -1.74
C THR A 60 -7.43 2.73 -1.70
N ILE A 61 -7.68 3.33 -0.54
CA ILE A 61 -8.77 4.29 -0.37
C ILE A 61 -8.61 5.48 -1.32
N LYS A 62 -7.39 5.98 -1.45
CA LYS A 62 -7.07 7.08 -2.36
C LYS A 62 -7.44 6.73 -3.81
N GLN A 63 -7.05 5.55 -4.25
CA GLN A 63 -7.37 5.07 -5.60
C GLN A 63 -8.89 4.88 -5.79
N ALA A 64 -9.60 4.40 -4.76
CA ALA A 64 -11.04 4.28 -4.78
C ALA A 64 -11.74 5.64 -5.01
N TYR A 65 -11.29 6.67 -4.32
CA TYR A 65 -11.83 8.01 -4.47
C TYR A 65 -11.48 8.64 -5.82
N GLU A 66 -10.29 8.37 -6.36
CA GLU A 66 -9.91 8.77 -7.70
C GLU A 66 -10.81 8.13 -8.77
N PHE A 67 -11.12 6.84 -8.62
CA PHE A 67 -12.02 6.13 -9.54
C PHE A 67 -13.44 6.68 -9.49
N ASP A 68 -13.96 6.99 -8.31
CA ASP A 68 -15.26 7.64 -8.15
C ASP A 68 -15.28 9.00 -8.84
N LYS A 69 -14.23 9.78 -8.71
CA LYS A 69 -14.09 11.08 -9.36
C LYS A 69 -14.05 10.95 -10.88
N GLU A 70 -13.31 9.99 -11.42
CA GLU A 70 -13.25 9.70 -12.86
C GLU A 70 -14.61 9.28 -13.41
N ASN A 71 -15.35 8.46 -12.66
CA ASN A 71 -16.64 7.92 -13.07
C ASN A 71 -17.82 8.84 -12.75
N GLY A 72 -17.59 9.93 -11.99
CA GLY A 72 -18.63 10.87 -11.60
C GLY A 72 -19.67 10.28 -10.61
N ASN A 73 -19.26 9.33 -9.77
CA ASN A 73 -20.12 8.69 -8.78
C ASN A 73 -19.45 8.58 -7.40
N THR A 74 -20.13 7.96 -6.45
CA THR A 74 -19.63 7.76 -5.07
C THR A 74 -19.67 6.29 -4.63
N PHE A 75 -19.70 5.36 -5.56
CA PHE A 75 -19.92 3.94 -5.26
C PHE A 75 -18.85 3.34 -4.35
N TRP A 76 -17.57 3.63 -4.59
CA TRP A 76 -16.49 3.17 -3.74
C TRP A 76 -16.47 3.87 -2.39
N ARG A 77 -16.74 5.16 -2.38
CA ARG A 77 -16.84 5.95 -1.16
C ARG A 77 -17.95 5.44 -0.26
N ASP A 78 -19.11 5.13 -0.82
CA ASP A 78 -20.26 4.57 -0.09
C ASP A 78 -19.94 3.18 0.46
N ALA A 79 -19.24 2.34 -0.31
CA ALA A 79 -18.78 1.02 0.14
C ALA A 79 -17.82 1.12 1.34
N VAL A 80 -16.86 2.03 1.30
CA VAL A 80 -15.94 2.31 2.40
C VAL A 80 -16.70 2.79 3.64
N LYS A 81 -17.61 3.73 3.46
CA LYS A 81 -18.42 4.28 4.55
C LYS A 81 -19.27 3.21 5.23
N LYS A 82 -19.90 2.36 4.45
CA LYS A 82 -20.69 1.23 4.96
C LYS A 82 -19.84 0.26 5.77
N GLU A 83 -18.67 -0.11 5.26
CA GLU A 83 -17.75 -1.03 5.96
C GLU A 83 -17.20 -0.41 7.23
N MET A 84 -16.78 0.84 7.21
CA MET A 84 -16.26 1.52 8.39
C MET A 84 -17.32 1.72 9.48
N THR A 85 -18.58 1.89 9.11
CA THR A 85 -19.70 1.89 10.06
C THR A 85 -19.84 0.53 10.74
N ASN A 86 -19.75 -0.56 10.00
CA ASN A 86 -19.79 -1.92 10.54
C ASN A 86 -18.59 -2.21 11.45
N VAL A 87 -17.41 -1.76 11.08
CA VAL A 87 -16.19 -1.88 11.91
C VAL A 87 -16.35 -1.12 13.23
N GLY A 88 -16.91 0.08 13.19
CA GLY A 88 -17.17 0.90 14.38
C GLY A 88 -18.13 0.25 15.37
N VAL A 89 -19.03 -0.61 14.92
CA VAL A 89 -19.92 -1.40 15.79
C VAL A 89 -19.14 -2.54 16.48
N ALA A 90 -18.22 -3.17 15.76
CA ALA A 90 -17.49 -4.35 16.25
C ALA A 90 -16.22 -4.00 17.06
N PHE A 91 -15.61 -2.86 16.79
CA PHE A 91 -14.33 -2.45 17.38
C PHE A 91 -14.40 -1.02 17.90
N GLN A 92 -13.69 -0.77 18.99
CA GLN A 92 -13.46 0.59 19.47
C GLN A 92 -12.34 1.23 18.64
N ILE A 93 -12.68 2.29 17.91
CA ILE A 93 -11.70 3.06 17.15
C ILE A 93 -11.03 4.02 18.13
N GLN A 94 -9.72 3.95 18.20
CA GLN A 94 -8.91 4.81 19.06
C GLN A 94 -8.39 6.00 18.26
N GLU A 95 -8.53 7.20 18.82
CA GLU A 95 -7.96 8.40 18.23
C GLU A 95 -6.45 8.47 18.46
N ASP A 96 -5.76 9.22 17.60
CA ASP A 96 -4.32 9.42 17.72
C ASP A 96 -3.98 10.10 19.07
N GLY A 97 -3.09 9.50 19.83
CA GLY A 97 -2.65 10.00 21.13
C GLY A 97 -3.46 9.48 22.32
N GLU A 98 -4.52 8.72 22.12
CA GLU A 98 -5.22 8.06 23.21
C GLU A 98 -4.37 6.95 23.84
N VAL A 99 -4.39 6.88 25.16
CA VAL A 99 -3.75 5.79 25.90
C VAL A 99 -4.62 4.53 25.81
N LEU A 100 -4.01 3.42 25.41
CA LEU A 100 -4.69 2.14 25.32
C LEU A 100 -5.19 1.68 26.71
N PRO A 101 -6.50 1.45 26.89
CA PRO A 101 -7.00 0.92 28.15
C PRO A 101 -6.35 -0.41 28.54
N ARG A 102 -6.21 -0.65 29.82
CA ARG A 102 -5.59 -1.89 30.33
C ARG A 102 -6.39 -3.13 29.88
N GLY A 103 -5.72 -4.11 29.32
CA GLY A 103 -6.34 -5.33 28.80
C GLY A 103 -6.75 -5.28 27.33
N TYR A 104 -6.65 -4.14 26.68
CA TYR A 104 -6.89 -4.01 25.24
C TYR A 104 -5.61 -4.16 24.43
N LYS A 105 -5.74 -4.75 23.26
CA LYS A 105 -4.64 -4.94 22.33
C LYS A 105 -4.88 -4.10 21.08
N LYS A 106 -3.88 -3.33 20.67
CA LYS A 106 -3.94 -2.54 19.44
C LYS A 106 -3.74 -3.46 18.23
N VAL A 107 -4.66 -3.40 17.30
CA VAL A 107 -4.59 -4.16 16.04
C VAL A 107 -4.66 -3.20 14.87
N THR A 108 -3.83 -3.42 13.86
CA THR A 108 -3.87 -2.67 12.60
C THR A 108 -4.58 -3.47 11.52
N GLY A 109 -5.08 -2.79 10.51
CA GLY A 109 -5.74 -3.42 9.40
C GLY A 109 -5.75 -2.56 8.15
N HIS A 110 -6.33 -3.08 7.09
CA HIS A 110 -6.45 -2.37 5.82
C HIS A 110 -7.76 -2.75 5.11
N LEU A 111 -8.15 -1.94 4.14
CA LEU A 111 -9.33 -2.20 3.31
C LEU A 111 -8.96 -3.01 2.07
N ILE A 112 -9.78 -3.99 1.76
CA ILE A 112 -9.76 -4.73 0.50
C ILE A 112 -11.03 -4.39 -0.27
N PHE A 113 -10.88 -4.19 -1.58
CA PHE A 113 -11.97 -3.81 -2.47
C PHE A 113 -12.31 -4.95 -3.42
N ASP A 114 -13.60 -5.10 -3.70
CA ASP A 114 -14.12 -6.11 -4.61
C ASP A 114 -15.39 -5.62 -5.30
N VAL A 115 -15.78 -6.30 -6.38
CA VAL A 115 -17.03 -6.08 -7.09
C VAL A 115 -17.82 -7.37 -7.09
N LYS A 116 -19.09 -7.30 -6.71
CA LYS A 116 -20.00 -8.44 -6.77
C LYS A 116 -20.52 -8.67 -8.18
N MET A 117 -21.12 -9.84 -8.43
CA MET A 117 -21.71 -10.18 -9.73
C MET A 117 -22.79 -9.22 -10.21
N ASP A 118 -23.49 -8.58 -9.29
CA ASP A 118 -24.49 -7.54 -9.55
C ASP A 118 -23.90 -6.14 -9.74
N PHE A 119 -22.58 -6.04 -9.91
CA PHE A 119 -21.79 -4.81 -10.03
C PHE A 119 -21.74 -3.96 -8.76
N THR A 120 -22.24 -4.44 -7.63
CA THR A 120 -22.14 -3.74 -6.35
C THR A 120 -20.68 -3.67 -5.90
N ARG A 121 -20.20 -2.46 -5.60
CA ARG A 121 -18.87 -2.23 -5.04
C ARG A 121 -18.86 -2.62 -3.58
N LYS A 122 -17.86 -3.39 -3.19
CA LYS A 122 -17.69 -3.87 -1.82
C LYS A 122 -16.32 -3.47 -1.28
N ALA A 123 -16.30 -2.95 -0.07
CA ALA A 123 -15.10 -2.78 0.72
C ALA A 123 -15.17 -3.72 1.93
N ARG A 124 -14.04 -4.29 2.32
CA ARG A 124 -13.92 -5.14 3.50
C ARG A 124 -12.70 -4.73 4.29
N TYR A 125 -12.87 -4.51 5.58
CA TYR A 125 -11.77 -4.25 6.48
C TYR A 125 -11.17 -5.57 6.96
N VAL A 126 -9.86 -5.72 6.81
CA VAL A 126 -9.12 -6.92 7.16
C VAL A 126 -8.08 -6.59 8.20
N LEU A 127 -8.05 -7.35 9.28
CA LEU A 127 -7.04 -7.21 10.32
C LEU A 127 -5.73 -7.89 9.91
N ASP A 128 -4.62 -7.26 10.24
CA ASP A 128 -3.28 -7.79 9.99
C ASP A 128 -2.94 -8.86 11.03
N GLY A 129 -3.28 -10.12 10.74
CA GLY A 129 -3.20 -11.23 11.68
C GLY A 129 -1.79 -11.50 12.23
N HIS A 130 -0.75 -11.20 11.46
CA HIS A 130 0.65 -11.38 11.88
C HIS A 130 1.11 -10.38 12.95
N LYS A 131 0.29 -9.38 13.27
CA LYS A 131 0.56 -8.35 14.29
C LYS A 131 -0.30 -8.51 15.55
N THR A 132 -1.00 -9.63 15.67
CA THR A 132 -1.93 -9.88 16.78
C THR A 132 -1.33 -10.73 17.91
N GLU A 133 -0.02 -10.97 17.92
CA GLU A 133 0.69 -11.66 19.01
C GLU A 133 0.70 -10.89 20.32
#